data_2335db72fe98473a100149471d595da9
#
_entry.id   2335db72fe98473a100149471d595da9
#
_cell.length_a   1.000
_cell.length_b   1.000
_cell.length_c   1.000
_cell.angle_alpha   90.00
_cell.angle_beta   90.00
_cell.angle_gamma   90.00
#
_symmetry.space_group_name_H-M   'P 1'
#
loop_
_entity.id
_entity.type
_entity.pdbx_description
1 polymer ?
#
loop_
_entity_poly.entity_id
_entity_poly.type
_entity_poly.pdbx_seq_one_letter_code
_entity_poly.pdbx_strand_id
1 'polypeptide(L)'
;MGGGSDMYRQQILDHYKNPRNHGTLDDATFSHSGENPSCGDTIRVDVRLEDDGETIDYVAFSGDGCAISQASASMLSERLRGMTLDELAAMDTDDVTEMLGVDISPMRIKCAVLARQVAQDGAKLHEGEIDDLDVTITED
;
A
#
# COMPACT_ATOMS: atom_id res chain seq x y z
N MET A 1 17.49 15.17 -19.81
CA MET A 1 16.68 14.08 -20.29
C MET A 1 15.70 13.64 -19.25
N GLY A 2 14.49 13.96 -19.41
CA GLY A 2 13.48 13.56 -18.43
C GLY A 2 12.84 12.20 -18.69
N GLY A 3 13.44 11.36 -19.56
CA GLY A 3 12.81 10.13 -19.99
C GLY A 3 12.39 9.20 -18.86
N GLY A 4 13.25 9.00 -17.86
CA GLY A 4 12.94 8.17 -16.73
C GLY A 4 11.82 8.73 -15.88
N SER A 5 11.88 10.03 -15.56
CA SER A 5 10.84 10.68 -14.77
C SER A 5 9.49 10.67 -15.49
N ASP A 6 9.50 10.88 -16.81
CA ASP A 6 8.27 10.86 -17.58
C ASP A 6 7.64 9.47 -17.59
N MET A 7 8.45 8.43 -17.69
CA MET A 7 7.96 7.06 -17.64
C MET A 7 7.29 6.76 -16.27
N TYR A 8 7.92 7.18 -15.18
CA TYR A 8 7.37 6.97 -13.85
C TYR A 8 6.10 7.77 -13.63
N ARG A 9 6.05 9.00 -14.13
CA ARG A 9 4.82 9.80 -14.06
C ARG A 9 3.69 9.15 -14.83
N GLN A 10 3.98 8.63 -16.01
CA GLN A 10 2.98 7.92 -16.81
C GLN A 10 2.53 6.66 -16.10
N GLN A 11 3.43 5.96 -15.44
CA GLN A 11 3.10 4.78 -14.68
C GLN A 11 2.16 5.12 -13.51
N ILE A 12 2.44 6.20 -12.80
CA ILE A 12 1.57 6.67 -11.72
C ILE A 12 0.18 7.00 -12.25
N LEU A 13 0.09 7.73 -13.36
CA LEU A 13 -1.18 8.08 -13.96
C LEU A 13 -1.94 6.84 -14.43
N ASP A 14 -1.23 5.87 -15.01
CA ASP A 14 -1.84 4.63 -15.46
C ASP A 14 -2.42 3.85 -14.29
N HIS A 15 -1.66 3.72 -13.21
CA HIS A 15 -2.15 3.02 -12.01
C HIS A 15 -3.31 3.76 -11.35
N TYR A 16 -3.32 5.09 -11.43
CA TYR A 16 -4.42 5.87 -10.90
C TYR A 16 -5.69 5.70 -11.74
N LYS A 17 -5.55 5.73 -13.06
CA LYS A 17 -6.70 5.61 -13.96
C LYS A 17 -7.20 4.18 -14.10
N ASN A 18 -6.28 3.22 -14.03
CA ASN A 18 -6.58 1.80 -14.21
C ASN A 18 -5.93 1.01 -13.06
N PRO A 19 -6.45 1.17 -11.84
CA PRO A 19 -5.81 0.51 -10.68
C PRO A 19 -5.88 -1.00 -10.80
N ARG A 20 -4.77 -1.65 -10.43
CA ARG A 20 -4.67 -3.11 -10.41
C ARG A 20 -5.13 -3.60 -9.05
N ASN A 21 -5.81 -4.74 -9.05
CA ASN A 21 -6.22 -5.38 -7.81
C ASN A 21 -7.14 -4.51 -6.94
N HIS A 22 -7.90 -3.63 -7.59
CA HIS A 22 -8.84 -2.76 -6.91
C HIS A 22 -10.09 -3.56 -6.53
N GLY A 23 -10.50 -3.46 -5.27
CA GLY A 23 -11.67 -4.17 -4.77
C GLY A 23 -11.40 -4.78 -3.40
N THR A 24 -12.20 -5.79 -3.06
CA THR A 24 -12.08 -6.52 -1.80
C THR A 24 -11.93 -8.01 -2.07
N LEU A 25 -11.41 -8.74 -1.07
CA LEU A 25 -11.29 -10.20 -1.14
C LEU A 25 -12.23 -10.83 -0.12
N ASP A 26 -13.09 -11.72 -0.58
CA ASP A 26 -13.98 -12.45 0.32
C ASP A 26 -13.22 -13.47 1.17
N ASP A 27 -12.11 -13.98 0.66
CA ASP A 27 -11.31 -14.99 1.32
C ASP A 27 -9.98 -14.42 1.84
N ALA A 28 -9.96 -13.14 2.21
CA ALA A 28 -8.77 -12.53 2.77
C ALA A 28 -8.36 -13.22 4.07
N THR A 29 -7.05 -13.41 4.23
CA THR A 29 -6.50 -13.91 5.49
C THR A 29 -6.59 -12.83 6.56
N PHE A 30 -6.32 -11.57 6.16
CA PHE A 30 -6.55 -10.43 7.04
C PHE A 30 -6.85 -9.19 6.19
N SER A 31 -7.47 -8.21 6.84
CA SER A 31 -7.80 -6.92 6.23
C SER A 31 -7.55 -5.83 7.25
N HIS A 32 -7.19 -4.67 6.77
CA HIS A 32 -6.98 -3.52 7.63
C HIS A 32 -7.22 -2.24 6.84
N SER A 33 -7.58 -1.18 7.54
CA SER A 33 -7.85 0.12 6.94
C SER A 33 -6.99 1.19 7.58
N GLY A 34 -6.76 2.24 6.82
CA GLY A 34 -6.04 3.39 7.33
C GLY A 34 -6.50 4.66 6.66
N GLU A 35 -6.11 5.77 7.24
CA GLU A 35 -6.45 7.07 6.69
C GLU A 35 -5.32 8.06 6.91
N ASN A 36 -5.28 9.04 6.02
CA ASN A 36 -4.43 10.22 6.13
C ASN A 36 -5.35 11.44 6.24
N PRO A 37 -5.63 11.90 7.47
CA PRO A 37 -6.59 13.00 7.66
C PRO A 37 -6.17 14.30 6.96
N SER A 38 -4.87 14.52 6.80
CA SER A 38 -4.35 15.74 6.16
C SER A 38 -4.80 15.88 4.72
N CYS A 39 -4.96 14.76 4.01
CA CYS A 39 -5.33 14.74 2.60
C CYS A 39 -6.72 14.14 2.36
N GLY A 40 -7.35 13.61 3.40
CA GLY A 40 -8.64 12.95 3.25
C GLY A 40 -8.55 11.58 2.57
N ASP A 41 -7.37 10.97 2.56
CA ASP A 41 -7.18 9.65 1.96
C ASP A 41 -7.65 8.55 2.90
N THR A 42 -8.31 7.54 2.34
CA THR A 42 -8.65 6.32 3.07
C THR A 42 -8.27 5.13 2.20
N ILE A 43 -7.64 4.13 2.80
CA ILE A 43 -7.22 2.91 2.09
C ILE A 43 -7.56 1.71 2.96
N ARG A 44 -8.18 0.72 2.33
CA ARG A 44 -8.34 -0.62 2.92
C ARG A 44 -7.51 -1.60 2.11
N VAL A 45 -6.81 -2.48 2.79
CA VAL A 45 -6.00 -3.53 2.16
C VAL A 45 -6.51 -4.88 2.63
N ASP A 46 -6.79 -5.77 1.69
CA ASP A 46 -7.16 -7.16 1.96
C ASP A 46 -6.02 -8.05 1.46
N VAL A 47 -5.53 -8.94 2.31
CA VAL A 47 -4.39 -9.79 2.00
C VAL A 47 -4.77 -11.25 2.17
N ARG A 48 -4.42 -12.05 1.17
CA ARG A 48 -4.56 -13.51 1.24
C ARG A 48 -3.16 -14.11 1.25
N LEU A 49 -2.89 -14.99 2.22
CA LEU A 49 -1.61 -15.67 2.33
C LEU A 49 -1.70 -17.05 1.70
N GLU A 50 -0.56 -17.59 1.29
CA GLU A 50 -0.46 -18.96 0.83
C GLU A 50 -0.58 -19.90 2.04
N ASP A 51 -0.60 -21.20 1.77
CA ASP A 51 -0.79 -22.22 2.80
C ASP A 51 0.29 -22.19 3.88
N ASP A 52 1.47 -21.63 3.59
CA ASP A 52 2.56 -21.50 4.56
C ASP A 52 2.26 -20.43 5.64
N GLY A 53 1.22 -19.61 5.44
CA GLY A 53 0.86 -18.57 6.38
C GLY A 53 1.81 -17.38 6.40
N GLU A 54 2.74 -17.31 5.49
CA GLU A 54 3.78 -16.28 5.46
C GLU A 54 3.92 -15.57 4.12
N THR A 55 3.72 -16.30 3.02
CA THR A 55 3.89 -15.74 1.68
C THR A 55 2.59 -15.11 1.20
N ILE A 56 2.67 -13.90 0.70
CA ILE A 56 1.51 -13.16 0.20
C ILE A 56 1.12 -13.73 -1.17
N ASP A 57 -0.07 -14.26 -1.26
CA ASP A 57 -0.62 -14.82 -2.49
C ASP A 57 -1.31 -13.75 -3.32
N TYR A 58 -2.11 -12.90 -2.68
CA TYR A 58 -2.85 -11.87 -3.38
C TYR A 58 -3.17 -10.70 -2.46
N VAL A 59 -3.20 -9.50 -3.04
CA VAL A 59 -3.52 -8.26 -2.32
C VAL A 59 -4.57 -7.51 -3.13
N ALA A 60 -5.63 -7.07 -2.47
CA ALA A 60 -6.59 -6.15 -3.06
C ALA A 60 -6.65 -4.89 -2.22
N PHE A 61 -6.99 -3.79 -2.83
CA PHE A 61 -7.17 -2.54 -2.08
C PHE A 61 -8.41 -1.81 -2.55
N SER A 62 -8.94 -0.97 -1.67
CA SER A 62 -10.07 -0.11 -1.97
C SER A 62 -9.95 1.17 -1.14
N GLY A 63 -10.82 2.12 -1.41
CA GLY A 63 -10.84 3.39 -0.70
C GLY A 63 -10.73 4.56 -1.65
N ASP A 64 -10.62 5.75 -1.08
CA ASP A 64 -10.57 7.01 -1.82
C ASP A 64 -9.33 7.80 -1.43
N GLY A 65 -8.84 8.60 -2.35
CA GLY A 65 -7.69 9.43 -2.06
C GLY A 65 -7.14 10.10 -3.30
N CYS A 66 -6.05 10.81 -3.12
CA CYS A 66 -5.40 11.51 -4.22
C CYS A 66 -4.73 10.52 -5.18
N ALA A 67 -4.29 11.03 -6.33
CA ALA A 67 -3.66 10.20 -7.36
C ALA A 67 -2.45 9.43 -6.81
N ILE A 68 -1.66 10.05 -5.94
CA ILE A 68 -0.47 9.43 -5.38
C ILE A 68 -0.84 8.26 -4.47
N SER A 69 -1.83 8.43 -3.59
CA SER A 69 -2.22 7.35 -2.68
C SER A 69 -2.81 6.18 -3.45
N GLN A 70 -3.64 6.45 -4.44
CA GLN A 70 -4.26 5.40 -5.26
C GLN A 70 -3.23 4.66 -6.11
N ALA A 71 -2.34 5.40 -6.77
CA ALA A 71 -1.30 4.80 -7.59
C ALA A 71 -0.33 3.97 -6.73
N SER A 72 0.04 4.50 -5.57
CA SER A 72 0.92 3.77 -4.66
C SER A 72 0.30 2.46 -4.20
N ALA A 73 -0.98 2.48 -3.82
CA ALA A 73 -1.68 1.27 -3.40
C ALA A 73 -1.75 0.25 -4.54
N SER A 74 -2.04 0.70 -5.75
CA SER A 74 -2.09 -0.17 -6.92
C SER A 74 -0.73 -0.81 -7.21
N MET A 75 0.33 -0.02 -7.23
CA MET A 75 1.68 -0.53 -7.48
C MET A 75 2.13 -1.47 -6.37
N LEU A 76 1.82 -1.12 -5.12
CA LEU A 76 2.18 -1.94 -3.97
C LEU A 76 1.44 -3.29 -4.02
N SER A 77 0.18 -3.29 -4.43
CA SER A 77 -0.61 -4.53 -4.50
C SER A 77 0.04 -5.56 -5.43
N GLU A 78 0.67 -5.09 -6.50
CA GLU A 78 1.40 -5.97 -7.40
C GLU A 78 2.75 -6.41 -6.79
N ARG A 79 3.44 -5.47 -6.15
CA ARG A 79 4.78 -5.71 -5.62
C ARG A 79 4.77 -6.69 -4.44
N LEU A 80 3.72 -6.65 -3.62
CA LEU A 80 3.63 -7.50 -2.44
C LEU A 80 3.39 -8.97 -2.75
N ARG A 81 2.87 -9.31 -3.91
CA ARG A 81 2.61 -10.69 -4.27
C ARG A 81 3.93 -11.46 -4.35
N GLY A 82 3.99 -12.57 -3.62
CA GLY A 82 5.18 -13.39 -3.55
C GLY A 82 6.16 -12.98 -2.45
N MET A 83 5.93 -11.84 -1.80
CA MET A 83 6.75 -11.43 -0.65
C MET A 83 6.26 -12.12 0.61
N THR A 84 7.16 -12.30 1.56
CA THR A 84 6.78 -12.80 2.89
C THR A 84 6.35 -11.64 3.78
N LEU A 85 5.67 -11.96 4.87
CA LEU A 85 5.30 -10.95 5.85
C LEU A 85 6.53 -10.28 6.48
N ASP A 86 7.63 -11.02 6.62
CA ASP A 86 8.89 -10.45 7.12
C ASP A 86 9.46 -9.42 6.15
N GLU A 87 9.39 -9.72 4.85
CA GLU A 87 9.84 -8.78 3.83
C GLU A 87 8.98 -7.52 3.81
N LEU A 88 7.66 -7.69 3.97
CA LEU A 88 6.75 -6.54 4.08
C LEU A 88 7.10 -5.70 5.31
N ALA A 89 7.36 -6.33 6.45
CA ALA A 89 7.70 -5.64 7.68
C ALA A 89 8.98 -4.81 7.54
N ALA A 90 9.89 -5.24 6.68
CA ALA A 90 11.16 -4.56 6.46
C ALA A 90 11.07 -3.39 5.46
N MET A 91 9.95 -3.23 4.76
CA MET A 91 9.79 -2.13 3.82
C MET A 91 9.77 -0.79 4.55
N ASP A 92 10.46 0.18 3.97
CA ASP A 92 10.50 1.53 4.54
C ASP A 92 9.98 2.56 3.53
N THR A 93 10.02 3.83 3.92
CA THR A 93 9.57 4.93 3.07
C THR A 93 10.38 5.00 1.77
N ASP A 94 11.68 4.75 1.83
CA ASP A 94 12.53 4.79 0.64
C ASP A 94 12.12 3.72 -0.37
N ASP A 95 11.72 2.55 0.09
CA ASP A 95 11.23 1.50 -0.81
C ASP A 95 10.02 1.97 -1.60
N VAL A 96 9.11 2.68 -0.95
CA VAL A 96 7.91 3.20 -1.59
C VAL A 96 8.26 4.32 -2.58
N THR A 97 9.11 5.26 -2.18
CA THR A 97 9.48 6.37 -3.07
C THR A 97 10.26 5.87 -4.28
N GLU A 98 11.10 4.86 -4.12
CA GLU A 98 11.79 4.23 -5.25
C GLU A 98 10.82 3.52 -6.18
N MET A 99 9.82 2.86 -5.62
CA MET A 99 8.77 2.19 -6.40
C MET A 99 8.05 3.20 -7.29
N LEU A 100 7.72 4.37 -6.74
CA LEU A 100 7.06 5.43 -7.49
C LEU A 100 7.98 6.08 -8.50
N GLY A 101 9.27 6.16 -8.20
CA GLY A 101 10.30 6.60 -9.14
C GLY A 101 10.32 8.09 -9.43
N VAL A 102 9.58 8.89 -8.68
CA VAL A 102 9.56 10.35 -8.84
C VAL A 102 9.80 10.99 -7.48
N ASP A 103 10.23 12.25 -7.51
CA ASP A 103 10.37 13.02 -6.28
C ASP A 103 8.98 13.31 -5.70
N ILE A 104 8.80 12.97 -4.45
CA ILE A 104 7.54 13.17 -3.75
C ILE A 104 7.75 14.27 -2.71
N SER A 105 6.90 15.30 -2.76
CA SER A 105 6.99 16.38 -1.77
C SER A 105 6.70 15.83 -0.37
N PRO A 106 7.27 16.46 0.69
CA PRO A 106 7.03 15.98 2.05
C PRO A 106 5.55 15.82 2.41
N MET A 107 4.69 16.70 1.92
CA MET A 107 3.25 16.58 2.16
C MET A 107 2.65 15.33 1.53
N ARG A 108 3.16 14.95 0.35
CA ARG A 108 2.63 13.82 -0.40
C ARG A 108 3.22 12.49 0.02
N ILE A 109 4.34 12.50 0.76
CA ILE A 109 4.94 11.26 1.24
C ILE A 109 3.95 10.51 2.13
N LYS A 110 3.18 11.22 2.94
CA LYS A 110 2.16 10.60 3.79
C LYS A 110 1.12 9.84 2.95
N CYS A 111 0.71 10.42 1.84
CA CYS A 111 -0.21 9.78 0.91
C CYS A 111 0.43 8.54 0.28
N ALA A 112 1.70 8.66 -0.09
CA ALA A 112 2.40 7.59 -0.78
C ALA A 112 2.61 6.36 0.10
N VAL A 113 2.82 6.56 1.41
CA VAL A 113 3.15 5.45 2.31
C VAL A 113 1.93 4.86 3.01
N LEU A 114 0.76 5.43 2.82
CA LEU A 114 -0.44 4.98 3.55
C LEU A 114 -0.72 3.50 3.33
N ALA A 115 -0.73 3.04 2.08
CA ALA A 115 -1.03 1.64 1.78
C ALA A 115 0.00 0.70 2.43
N ARG A 116 1.28 1.07 2.40
CA ARG A 116 2.32 0.26 3.03
C ARG A 116 2.10 0.15 4.54
N GLN A 117 1.81 1.27 5.20
CA GLN A 117 1.57 1.27 6.65
C GLN A 117 0.34 0.44 7.00
N VAL A 118 -0.72 0.55 6.20
CA VAL A 118 -1.92 -0.25 6.41
C VAL A 118 -1.62 -1.74 6.30
N ALA A 119 -0.88 -2.13 5.27
CA ALA A 119 -0.51 -3.53 5.08
C ALA A 119 0.37 -4.04 6.22
N GLN A 120 1.35 -3.24 6.65
CA GLN A 120 2.23 -3.61 7.76
C GLN A 120 1.47 -3.76 9.07
N ASP A 121 0.58 -2.82 9.37
CA ASP A 121 -0.20 -2.87 10.61
C ASP A 121 -1.18 -4.03 10.58
N GLY A 122 -1.79 -4.29 9.43
CA GLY A 122 -2.64 -5.45 9.26
C GLY A 122 -1.90 -6.76 9.53
N ALA A 123 -0.67 -6.87 9.01
CA ALA A 123 0.16 -8.04 9.25
C ALA A 123 0.51 -8.20 10.73
N LYS A 124 0.84 -7.10 11.41
CA LYS A 124 1.16 -7.12 12.84
C LYS A 124 -0.03 -7.57 13.68
N LEU A 125 -1.23 -7.09 13.34
CA LEU A 125 -2.45 -7.52 14.01
C LEU A 125 -2.71 -9.01 13.78
N HIS A 126 -2.52 -9.46 12.55
CA HIS A 126 -2.70 -10.86 12.19
C HIS A 126 -1.72 -11.77 12.93
N GLU A 127 -0.47 -11.34 13.07
CA GLU A 127 0.56 -12.11 13.75
C GLU A 127 0.51 -11.97 15.27
N GLY A 128 -0.35 -11.08 15.78
CA GLY A 128 -0.48 -10.88 17.22
C GLY A 128 0.62 -10.01 17.83
N GLU A 129 1.39 -9.31 17.01
CA GLU A 129 2.44 -8.41 17.51
C GLU A 129 1.88 -7.16 18.14
N ILE A 130 0.68 -6.74 17.73
CA ILE A 130 -0.08 -5.67 18.37
C ILE A 130 -1.50 -6.19 18.63
N ASP A 131 -2.09 -5.77 19.72
CA ASP A 131 -3.37 -6.34 20.17
C ASP A 131 -4.58 -5.67 19.56
N ASP A 132 -4.51 -4.36 19.33
CA ASP A 132 -5.68 -3.62 18.90
C ASP A 132 -5.27 -2.36 18.15
N LEU A 133 -5.79 -2.24 16.93
CA LEU A 133 -5.62 -1.04 16.12
C LEU A 133 -6.75 -1.02 15.10
N ASP A 134 -7.77 -0.20 15.35
CA ASP A 134 -8.91 -0.12 14.46
C ASP A 134 -8.55 0.43 13.08
N VAL A 135 -7.76 1.48 13.05
CA VAL A 135 -7.39 2.19 11.82
C VAL A 135 -5.97 2.71 11.93
N THR A 136 -5.19 2.52 10.87
CA THR A 136 -3.87 3.14 10.75
C THR A 136 -4.05 4.61 10.40
N ILE A 137 -3.37 5.49 11.12
CA ILE A 137 -3.41 6.91 10.83
C ILE A 137 -2.00 7.39 10.48
N THR A 138 -1.83 7.92 9.27
CA THR A 138 -0.55 8.52 8.90
C THR A 138 -0.57 10.00 9.23
N GLU A 139 0.17 10.35 10.26
CA GLU A 139 0.35 11.76 10.66
C GLU A 139 1.85 12.01 10.68
N ASP A 140 2.31 12.92 9.91
CA ASP A 140 3.73 13.25 9.86
C ASP A 140 4.60 12.06 9.44
#